data_73f8d1b02f9945bcef19a8e636324ae2
#
_entry.id   73f8d1b02f9945bcef19a8e636324ae2
#
_cell.length_a   1.000
_cell.length_b   1.000
_cell.length_c   1.000
_cell.angle_alpha   90.00
_cell.angle_beta   90.00
_cell.angle_gamma   90.00
#
_symmetry.space_group_name_H-M   'P 1'
#
loop_
_entity.id
_entity.type
_entity.pdbx_description
1 polymer ?
#
loop_
_entity_poly.entity_id
_entity_poly.type
_entity_poly.pdbx_seq_one_letter_code
_entity_poly.pdbx_strand_id
1 'polypeptide(L)'
;GSYILTLLHELRMPIVTTLHTILRDPNPDQRRVLEEIVSLSDRVVVMSEKGSEFLQEVYHVPPDKIDLIPHGIPDVPFVDPSFNKDLFGVEGKSVLLSFGLLSANKGIENVISALPTILEKYPNVVYIVVGATHPQVIRNEGETYRLSLQWLAHEKGIEGNVIFHNRFVAMDELIQFIGAADIYITPYLDA
;
A
#
# COMPACT_ATOMS: atom_id res chain seq x y z
N GLY A 1 -4.45 -20.58 6.53
CA GLY A 1 -3.07 -21.10 6.44
C GLY A 1 -2.96 -22.59 6.20
N SER A 2 -3.79 -23.43 6.82
CA SER A 2 -3.68 -24.90 6.77
C SER A 2 -3.72 -25.50 5.35
N TYR A 3 -4.56 -24.97 4.47
CA TYR A 3 -4.67 -25.47 3.07
C TYR A 3 -3.36 -25.33 2.28
N ILE A 4 -2.63 -24.24 2.47
CA ILE A 4 -1.34 -24.04 1.80
C ILE A 4 -0.32 -25.08 2.27
N LEU A 5 -0.24 -25.35 3.56
CA LEU A 5 0.67 -26.35 4.11
C LEU A 5 0.37 -27.74 3.55
N THR A 6 -0.91 -28.14 3.52
CA THR A 6 -1.32 -29.42 2.93
C THR A 6 -0.89 -29.52 1.47
N LEU A 7 -1.09 -28.44 0.69
CA LEU A 7 -0.65 -28.41 -0.71
C LEU A 7 0.88 -28.56 -0.81
N LEU A 8 1.65 -27.78 -0.02
CA LEU A 8 3.11 -27.82 -0.07
C LEU A 8 3.66 -29.21 0.28
N HIS A 9 3.05 -29.92 1.24
CA HIS A 9 3.43 -31.31 1.59
C HIS A 9 3.22 -32.33 0.47
N GLU A 10 2.23 -32.11 -0.41
CA GLU A 10 1.91 -33.00 -1.51
C GLU A 10 2.78 -32.71 -2.76
N LEU A 11 3.40 -31.54 -2.85
CA LEU A 11 4.23 -31.18 -4.00
C LEU A 11 5.53 -31.99 -4.01
N ARG A 12 5.85 -32.57 -5.17
CA ARG A 12 7.08 -33.34 -5.42
C ARG A 12 7.98 -32.64 -6.44
N MET A 13 8.12 -31.34 -6.26
CA MET A 13 8.93 -30.47 -7.11
C MET A 13 9.60 -29.40 -6.24
N PRO A 14 10.64 -28.74 -6.74
CA PRO A 14 11.24 -27.61 -6.02
C PRO A 14 10.20 -26.53 -5.71
N ILE A 15 10.23 -26.04 -4.48
CA ILE A 15 9.30 -25.03 -3.97
C ILE A 15 10.06 -23.74 -3.71
N VAL A 16 9.63 -22.66 -4.34
CA VAL A 16 10.10 -21.30 -4.06
C VAL A 16 8.93 -20.49 -3.50
N THR A 17 9.09 -19.95 -2.30
CA THR A 17 8.04 -19.18 -1.64
C THR A 17 8.42 -17.71 -1.54
N THR A 18 7.57 -16.81 -2.05
CA THR A 18 7.72 -15.37 -1.88
C THR A 18 6.91 -14.91 -0.68
N LEU A 19 7.56 -14.31 0.30
CA LEU A 19 6.95 -13.82 1.53
C LEU A 19 6.68 -12.31 1.41
N HIS A 20 5.39 -11.92 1.39
CA HIS A 20 4.96 -10.53 1.37
C HIS A 20 4.85 -9.89 2.75
N THR A 21 4.73 -10.70 3.80
CA THR A 21 4.62 -10.23 5.19
C THR A 21 5.42 -11.16 6.09
N ILE A 22 6.33 -10.58 6.85
CA ILE A 22 7.14 -11.28 7.85
C ILE A 22 6.99 -10.50 9.16
N LEU A 23 6.35 -11.14 10.14
CA LEU A 23 6.07 -10.50 11.41
C LEU A 23 7.31 -10.55 12.33
N ARG A 24 7.64 -9.42 12.93
CA ARG A 24 8.67 -9.34 13.96
C ARG A 24 8.24 -10.05 15.25
N ASP A 25 6.97 -9.84 15.64
CA ASP A 25 6.38 -10.38 16.87
C ASP A 25 5.19 -11.30 16.52
N PRO A 26 5.45 -12.50 15.92
CA PRO A 26 4.40 -13.43 15.56
C PRO A 26 3.79 -14.09 16.79
N ASN A 27 2.49 -14.35 16.75
CA ASN A 27 1.90 -15.26 17.71
C ASN A 27 2.34 -16.73 17.42
N PRO A 28 2.13 -17.69 18.36
CA PRO A 28 2.61 -19.05 18.18
C PRO A 28 2.13 -19.75 16.90
N ASP A 29 0.87 -19.52 16.48
CA ASP A 29 0.33 -20.12 15.27
C ASP A 29 0.95 -19.49 14.01
N GLN A 30 1.12 -18.17 13.99
CA GLN A 30 1.76 -17.45 12.88
C GLN A 30 3.21 -17.90 12.72
N ARG A 31 3.95 -18.03 13.84
CA ARG A 31 5.32 -18.53 13.85
C ARG A 31 5.39 -19.94 13.27
N ARG A 32 4.60 -20.87 13.80
CA ARG A 32 4.56 -22.26 13.36
C ARG A 32 4.29 -22.36 11.86
N VAL A 33 3.29 -21.63 11.35
CA VAL A 33 2.93 -21.67 9.93
C VAL A 33 4.06 -21.16 9.06
N LEU A 34 4.72 -20.05 9.42
CA LEU A 34 5.82 -19.51 8.65
C LEU A 34 7.04 -20.43 8.66
N GLU A 35 7.43 -20.96 9.82
CA GLU A 35 8.53 -21.91 9.97
C GLU A 35 8.28 -23.18 9.13
N GLU A 36 7.05 -23.69 9.11
CA GLU A 36 6.68 -24.84 8.29
C GLU A 36 6.74 -24.54 6.78
N ILE A 37 6.23 -23.37 6.34
CA ILE A 37 6.37 -22.91 4.95
C ILE A 37 7.85 -22.83 4.56
N VAL A 38 8.67 -22.21 5.40
CA VAL A 38 10.11 -22.07 5.16
C VAL A 38 10.78 -23.44 5.10
N SER A 39 10.43 -24.36 5.99
CA SER A 39 11.04 -25.72 6.00
C SER A 39 10.76 -26.49 4.72
N LEU A 40 9.53 -26.36 4.18
CA LEU A 40 9.07 -27.04 2.96
C LEU A 40 9.58 -26.38 1.67
N SER A 41 10.06 -25.13 1.74
CA SER A 41 10.58 -24.41 0.58
C SER A 41 12.06 -24.71 0.36
N ASP A 42 12.49 -24.87 -0.88
CA ASP A 42 13.91 -24.94 -1.26
C ASP A 42 14.57 -23.56 -1.14
N ARG A 43 13.83 -22.51 -1.52
CA ARG A 43 14.27 -21.11 -1.45
C ARG A 43 13.11 -20.23 -0.98
N VAL A 44 13.46 -19.16 -0.29
CA VAL A 44 12.52 -18.16 0.19
C VAL A 44 12.90 -16.79 -0.35
N VAL A 45 11.97 -16.16 -1.05
CA VAL A 45 12.17 -14.82 -1.60
C VAL A 45 11.56 -13.79 -0.65
N VAL A 46 12.33 -12.74 -0.36
CA VAL A 46 11.89 -11.54 0.37
C VAL A 46 12.15 -10.31 -0.48
N MET A 47 11.36 -9.25 -0.26
CA MET A 47 11.40 -8.05 -1.09
C MET A 47 12.07 -6.86 -0.41
N SER A 48 12.54 -7.03 0.83
CA SER A 48 13.26 -6.00 1.58
C SER A 48 14.37 -6.61 2.44
N GLU A 49 15.41 -5.83 2.68
CA GLU A 49 16.49 -6.20 3.61
C GLU A 49 15.94 -6.50 5.00
N LYS A 50 14.97 -5.68 5.46
CA LYS A 50 14.32 -5.87 6.75
C LYS A 50 13.58 -7.20 6.87
N GLY A 51 12.95 -7.66 5.78
CA GLY A 51 12.36 -8.99 5.70
C GLY A 51 13.40 -10.09 5.86
N SER A 52 14.56 -9.94 5.22
CA SER A 52 15.68 -10.88 5.36
C SER A 52 16.23 -10.91 6.80
N GLU A 53 16.40 -9.74 7.43
CA GLU A 53 16.80 -9.65 8.84
C GLU A 53 15.81 -10.39 9.75
N PHE A 54 14.51 -10.15 9.61
CA PHE A 54 13.50 -10.81 10.44
C PHE A 54 13.49 -12.33 10.26
N LEU A 55 13.66 -12.84 9.03
CA LEU A 55 13.78 -14.29 8.81
C LEU A 55 14.97 -14.89 9.54
N GLN A 56 16.11 -14.19 9.57
CA GLN A 56 17.31 -14.67 10.24
C GLN A 56 17.21 -14.53 11.78
N GLU A 57 16.80 -13.36 12.26
CA GLU A 57 16.80 -13.04 13.69
C GLU A 57 15.67 -13.72 14.47
N VAL A 58 14.46 -13.73 13.90
CA VAL A 58 13.23 -14.19 14.57
C VAL A 58 12.95 -15.65 14.28
N TYR A 59 13.14 -16.07 13.01
CA TYR A 59 12.78 -17.41 12.54
C TYR A 59 13.98 -18.33 12.30
N HIS A 60 15.20 -17.82 12.53
CA HIS A 60 16.46 -18.56 12.42
C HIS A 60 16.69 -19.23 11.07
N VAL A 61 16.20 -18.61 10.00
CA VAL A 61 16.35 -19.11 8.63
C VAL A 61 17.79 -18.88 8.15
N PRO A 62 18.48 -19.92 7.63
CA PRO A 62 19.83 -19.76 7.10
C PRO A 62 19.90 -18.75 5.95
N PRO A 63 20.93 -17.87 5.91
CA PRO A 63 21.03 -16.83 4.87
C PRO A 63 21.08 -17.38 3.44
N ASP A 64 21.69 -18.55 3.26
CA ASP A 64 21.78 -19.23 1.97
C ASP A 64 20.45 -19.74 1.43
N LYS A 65 19.39 -19.78 2.26
CA LYS A 65 18.02 -20.12 1.87
C LYS A 65 17.20 -18.91 1.46
N ILE A 66 17.70 -17.69 1.69
CA ILE A 66 16.98 -16.44 1.48
C ILE A 66 17.49 -15.74 0.22
N ASP A 67 16.59 -15.37 -0.67
CA ASP A 67 16.89 -14.53 -1.82
C ASP A 67 16.20 -13.17 -1.64
N LEU A 68 16.98 -12.09 -1.65
CA LEU A 68 16.47 -10.73 -1.64
C LEU A 68 16.21 -10.28 -3.08
N ILE A 69 14.92 -10.20 -3.46
CA ILE A 69 14.48 -9.74 -4.77
C ILE A 69 13.49 -8.59 -4.56
N PRO A 70 13.92 -7.34 -4.70
CA PRO A 70 13.03 -6.18 -4.55
C PRO A 70 11.86 -6.20 -5.53
N HIS A 71 10.77 -5.50 -5.17
CA HIS A 71 9.67 -5.28 -6.10
C HIS A 71 10.14 -4.59 -7.37
N GLY A 72 9.71 -5.11 -8.53
CA GLY A 72 9.85 -4.40 -9.79
C GLY A 72 8.92 -3.19 -9.83
N ILE A 73 9.37 -2.14 -10.50
CA ILE A 73 8.58 -0.95 -10.82
C ILE A 73 8.58 -0.75 -12.34
N PRO A 74 7.53 -0.14 -12.91
CA PRO A 74 7.56 0.27 -14.31
C PRO A 74 8.72 1.24 -14.56
N ASP A 75 9.52 0.97 -15.59
CA ASP A 75 10.53 1.92 -16.06
C ASP A 75 9.86 2.91 -17.01
N VAL A 76 9.49 4.06 -16.46
CA VAL A 76 8.83 5.12 -17.21
C VAL A 76 9.70 6.39 -17.19
N PRO A 77 9.78 7.14 -18.30
CA PRO A 77 10.51 8.40 -18.31
C PRO A 77 9.89 9.38 -17.31
N PHE A 78 10.75 10.16 -16.65
CA PHE A 78 10.28 11.29 -15.86
C PHE A 78 9.62 12.33 -16.80
N VAL A 79 8.40 12.71 -16.44
CA VAL A 79 7.63 13.76 -17.11
C VAL A 79 7.31 14.83 -16.07
N ASP A 80 7.43 16.10 -16.46
CA ASP A 80 7.05 17.21 -15.58
C ASP A 80 5.57 17.04 -15.15
N PRO A 81 5.25 17.10 -13.85
CA PRO A 81 3.89 16.91 -13.34
C PRO A 81 2.84 17.77 -14.03
N SER A 82 3.19 18.95 -14.50
CA SER A 82 2.27 19.85 -15.20
C SER A 82 1.64 19.23 -16.46
N PHE A 83 2.32 18.29 -17.13
CA PHE A 83 1.79 17.60 -18.31
C PHE A 83 0.62 16.66 -18.02
N ASN A 84 0.54 16.13 -16.78
CA ASN A 84 -0.52 15.21 -16.42
C ASN A 84 -1.63 15.88 -15.58
N LYS A 85 -1.41 17.09 -15.07
CA LYS A 85 -2.36 17.79 -14.18
C LYS A 85 -3.67 18.16 -14.87
N ASP A 86 -3.62 18.48 -16.15
CA ASP A 86 -4.80 18.79 -16.98
C ASP A 86 -5.75 17.59 -17.09
N LEU A 87 -5.21 16.37 -17.14
CA LEU A 87 -6.02 15.13 -17.19
C LEU A 87 -6.96 14.99 -15.98
N PHE A 88 -6.60 15.62 -14.87
CA PHE A 88 -7.33 15.52 -13.60
C PHE A 88 -7.96 16.85 -13.16
N GLY A 89 -7.89 17.91 -13.99
CA GLY A 89 -8.45 19.23 -13.70
C GLY A 89 -7.75 19.92 -12.51
N VAL A 90 -6.45 19.72 -12.35
CA VAL A 90 -5.65 20.26 -11.25
C VAL A 90 -4.47 21.11 -11.72
N GLU A 91 -4.61 21.75 -12.89
CA GLU A 91 -3.61 22.67 -13.43
C GLU A 91 -3.31 23.81 -12.44
N GLY A 92 -2.04 24.10 -12.27
CA GLY A 92 -1.57 25.14 -11.35
C GLY A 92 -1.73 24.80 -9.87
N LYS A 93 -2.18 23.58 -9.53
CA LYS A 93 -2.26 23.09 -8.15
C LYS A 93 -0.99 22.36 -7.75
N SER A 94 -0.71 22.38 -6.44
CA SER A 94 0.26 21.46 -5.83
C SER A 94 -0.48 20.21 -5.42
N VAL A 95 -0.14 19.07 -6.02
CA VAL A 95 -0.88 17.82 -5.90
C VAL A 95 -0.21 16.91 -4.87
N LEU A 96 -0.93 16.60 -3.80
CA LEU A 96 -0.62 15.49 -2.89
C LEU A 96 -1.38 14.26 -3.37
N LEU A 97 -0.75 13.09 -3.37
CA LEU A 97 -1.36 11.84 -3.83
C LEU A 97 -1.22 10.74 -2.77
N SER A 98 -2.30 10.01 -2.52
CA SER A 98 -2.24 8.67 -1.93
C SER A 98 -3.05 7.70 -2.79
N PHE A 99 -2.56 6.48 -2.97
CA PHE A 99 -3.30 5.45 -3.71
C PHE A 99 -3.24 4.09 -3.02
N GLY A 100 -4.18 3.23 -3.37
CA GLY A 100 -4.31 1.86 -2.90
C GLY A 100 -5.71 1.53 -2.40
N LEU A 101 -5.92 0.28 -1.98
CA LEU A 101 -7.20 -0.15 -1.42
C LEU A 101 -7.45 0.58 -0.08
N LEU A 102 -8.59 1.28 0.01
CA LEU A 102 -8.93 2.10 1.18
C LEU A 102 -9.32 1.23 2.37
N SER A 103 -8.72 1.52 3.51
CA SER A 103 -8.99 0.92 4.83
C SER A 103 -8.42 1.81 5.93
N ALA A 104 -8.91 1.68 7.15
CA ALA A 104 -8.54 2.57 8.26
C ALA A 104 -7.02 2.61 8.56
N ASN A 105 -6.30 1.49 8.37
CA ASN A 105 -4.85 1.44 8.55
C ASN A 105 -4.06 2.30 7.53
N LYS A 106 -4.71 2.81 6.48
CA LYS A 106 -4.07 3.72 5.51
C LYS A 106 -3.88 5.14 6.06
N GLY A 107 -4.58 5.52 7.13
CA GLY A 107 -4.41 6.81 7.80
C GLY A 107 -4.74 8.03 6.93
N ILE A 108 -5.57 7.87 5.90
CA ILE A 108 -5.95 8.97 4.98
C ILE A 108 -6.56 10.14 5.74
N GLU A 109 -7.32 9.87 6.81
CA GLU A 109 -7.92 10.85 7.72
C GLU A 109 -6.89 11.80 8.34
N ASN A 110 -5.65 11.35 8.56
CA ASN A 110 -4.59 12.20 9.13
C ASN A 110 -4.18 13.30 8.15
N VAL A 111 -4.08 12.97 6.85
CA VAL A 111 -3.77 13.96 5.81
C VAL A 111 -4.93 14.95 5.67
N ILE A 112 -6.17 14.47 5.60
CA ILE A 112 -7.37 15.34 5.54
C ILE A 112 -7.43 16.26 6.77
N SER A 113 -7.10 15.74 7.96
CA SER A 113 -7.09 16.51 9.19
C SER A 113 -6.01 17.60 9.23
N ALA A 114 -4.87 17.37 8.61
CA ALA A 114 -3.77 18.35 8.52
C ALA A 114 -3.97 19.38 7.40
N LEU A 115 -4.79 19.08 6.41
CA LEU A 115 -4.91 19.88 5.20
C LEU A 115 -5.38 21.34 5.44
N PRO A 116 -6.33 21.64 6.37
CA PRO A 116 -6.70 23.03 6.65
C PRO A 116 -5.49 23.92 7.01
N THR A 117 -4.62 23.46 7.89
CA THR A 117 -3.40 24.20 8.27
C THR A 117 -2.42 24.37 7.11
N ILE A 118 -2.35 23.38 6.22
CA ILE A 118 -1.54 23.47 5.00
C ILE A 118 -2.11 24.53 4.07
N LEU A 119 -3.43 24.56 3.89
CA LEU A 119 -4.12 25.48 2.99
C LEU A 119 -4.05 26.95 3.43
N GLU A 120 -3.91 27.24 4.73
CA GLU A 120 -3.63 28.59 5.23
C GLU A 120 -2.37 29.19 4.61
N LYS A 121 -1.36 28.36 4.36
CA LYS A 121 -0.06 28.78 3.82
C LYS A 121 0.06 28.50 2.32
N TYR A 122 -0.57 27.45 1.85
CA TYR A 122 -0.50 26.96 0.46
C TYR A 122 -1.91 26.71 -0.10
N PRO A 123 -2.66 27.77 -0.45
CA PRO A 123 -4.07 27.67 -0.83
C PRO A 123 -4.34 26.86 -2.11
N ASN A 124 -3.32 26.64 -2.93
CA ASN A 124 -3.42 25.89 -4.17
C ASN A 124 -3.15 24.39 -4.02
N VAL A 125 -3.00 23.88 -2.79
CA VAL A 125 -2.82 22.44 -2.56
C VAL A 125 -4.14 21.71 -2.78
N VAL A 126 -4.07 20.56 -3.45
CA VAL A 126 -5.14 19.56 -3.55
C VAL A 126 -4.61 18.19 -3.14
N TYR A 127 -5.47 17.40 -2.52
CA TYR A 127 -5.16 16.03 -2.14
C TYR A 127 -6.00 15.05 -2.96
N ILE A 128 -5.35 14.22 -3.76
CA ILE A 128 -6.00 13.18 -4.57
C ILE A 128 -5.85 11.85 -3.85
N VAL A 129 -6.97 11.18 -3.63
CA VAL A 129 -7.06 9.84 -3.03
C VAL A 129 -7.59 8.88 -4.09
N VAL A 130 -6.74 7.95 -4.54
CA VAL A 130 -7.07 6.99 -5.61
C VAL A 130 -7.18 5.59 -5.04
N GLY A 131 -8.32 4.95 -5.24
CA GLY A 131 -8.52 3.54 -4.92
C GLY A 131 -9.94 3.19 -4.49
N ALA A 132 -10.28 1.93 -4.71
CA ALA A 132 -11.53 1.35 -4.19
C ALA A 132 -11.38 0.98 -2.72
N THR A 133 -12.49 0.88 -2.01
CA THR A 133 -12.51 0.34 -0.65
C THR A 133 -12.05 -1.13 -0.67
N HIS A 134 -11.24 -1.51 0.30
CA HIS A 134 -10.70 -2.87 0.39
C HIS A 134 -11.85 -3.90 0.43
N PRO A 135 -11.81 -5.00 -0.36
CA PRO A 135 -12.93 -5.95 -0.46
C PRO A 135 -13.39 -6.54 0.88
N GLN A 136 -12.45 -6.75 1.82
CA GLN A 136 -12.78 -7.25 3.15
C GLN A 136 -13.51 -6.18 4.00
N VAL A 137 -13.12 -4.91 3.85
CA VAL A 137 -13.80 -3.78 4.51
C VAL A 137 -15.21 -3.64 3.96
N ILE A 138 -15.40 -3.73 2.63
CA ILE A 138 -16.74 -3.71 2.01
C ILE A 138 -17.63 -4.81 2.59
N ARG A 139 -17.13 -6.03 2.77
CA ARG A 139 -17.90 -7.16 3.31
C ARG A 139 -18.33 -6.96 4.76
N ASN A 140 -17.50 -6.32 5.57
CA ASN A 140 -17.72 -6.19 7.01
C ASN A 140 -18.44 -4.88 7.38
N GLU A 141 -18.12 -3.79 6.70
CA GLU A 141 -18.46 -2.42 7.09
C GLU A 141 -19.07 -1.61 5.93
N GLY A 142 -19.14 -2.20 4.73
CA GLY A 142 -19.57 -1.47 3.53
C GLY A 142 -18.59 -0.34 3.16
N GLU A 143 -19.15 0.78 2.74
CA GLU A 143 -18.39 1.98 2.34
C GLU A 143 -18.18 2.98 3.50
N THR A 144 -18.41 2.56 4.74
CA THR A 144 -18.41 3.44 5.93
C THR A 144 -17.12 4.24 6.05
N TYR A 145 -15.97 3.58 5.90
CA TYR A 145 -14.67 4.27 5.99
C TYR A 145 -14.51 5.34 4.90
N ARG A 146 -14.81 5.01 3.65
CA ARG A 146 -14.73 5.97 2.54
C ARG A 146 -15.66 7.16 2.74
N LEU A 147 -16.91 6.90 3.16
CA LEU A 147 -17.89 7.95 3.43
C LEU A 147 -17.48 8.84 4.61
N SER A 148 -16.85 8.27 5.64
CA SER A 148 -16.32 9.05 6.77
C SER A 148 -15.22 10.02 6.34
N LEU A 149 -14.36 9.63 5.38
CA LEU A 149 -13.33 10.53 4.83
C LEU A 149 -13.93 11.69 4.06
N GLN A 150 -14.96 11.44 3.26
CA GLN A 150 -15.69 12.52 2.53
C GLN A 150 -16.40 13.46 3.51
N TRP A 151 -17.05 12.90 4.52
CA TRP A 151 -17.70 13.69 5.57
C TRP A 151 -16.69 14.53 6.34
N LEU A 152 -15.51 13.96 6.68
CA LEU A 152 -14.44 14.70 7.36
C LEU A 152 -13.95 15.89 6.53
N ALA A 153 -13.78 15.71 5.22
CA ALA A 153 -13.39 16.80 4.31
C ALA A 153 -14.46 17.92 4.29
N HIS A 154 -15.74 17.53 4.26
CA HIS A 154 -16.86 18.48 4.33
C HIS A 154 -16.93 19.22 5.67
N GLU A 155 -16.82 18.51 6.80
CA GLU A 155 -16.82 19.10 8.14
C GLU A 155 -15.72 20.15 8.30
N LYS A 156 -14.56 19.91 7.68
CA LYS A 156 -13.43 20.85 7.69
C LYS A 156 -13.52 21.96 6.64
N GLY A 157 -14.57 21.96 5.80
CA GLY A 157 -14.78 22.95 4.75
C GLY A 157 -13.72 22.91 3.64
N ILE A 158 -13.14 21.74 3.37
CA ILE A 158 -12.06 21.52 2.40
C ILE A 158 -12.44 20.51 1.31
N GLU A 159 -13.71 20.22 1.12
CA GLU A 159 -14.18 19.28 0.09
C GLU A 159 -13.73 19.65 -1.32
N GLY A 160 -13.53 20.95 -1.60
CA GLY A 160 -12.96 21.42 -2.86
C GLY A 160 -11.47 21.16 -3.04
N ASN A 161 -10.77 20.76 -1.97
CA ASN A 161 -9.35 20.48 -1.97
C ASN A 161 -9.03 18.97 -1.83
N VAL A 162 -10.04 18.11 -1.69
CA VAL A 162 -9.87 16.64 -1.61
C VAL A 162 -10.65 15.97 -2.74
N ILE A 163 -9.93 15.30 -3.62
CA ILE A 163 -10.48 14.64 -4.80
C ILE A 163 -10.42 13.13 -4.59
N PHE A 164 -11.57 12.46 -4.59
CA PHE A 164 -11.66 11.02 -4.41
C PHE A 164 -11.92 10.31 -5.75
N HIS A 165 -11.00 9.47 -6.18
CA HIS A 165 -11.19 8.52 -7.28
C HIS A 165 -11.50 7.13 -6.71
N ASN A 166 -12.77 6.89 -6.38
CA ASN A 166 -13.29 5.72 -5.66
C ASN A 166 -13.40 4.47 -6.54
N ARG A 167 -12.34 4.11 -7.23
CA ARG A 167 -12.32 2.94 -8.10
C ARG A 167 -10.93 2.33 -8.20
N PHE A 168 -10.88 1.08 -8.60
CA PHE A 168 -9.63 0.47 -9.02
C PHE A 168 -9.19 1.11 -10.34
N VAL A 169 -7.93 1.52 -10.44
CA VAL A 169 -7.35 2.10 -11.65
C VAL A 169 -6.35 1.10 -12.26
N ALA A 170 -6.28 1.08 -13.59
CA ALA A 170 -5.28 0.29 -14.30
C ALA A 170 -3.87 0.89 -14.12
N MET A 171 -2.83 0.12 -14.40
CA MET A 171 -1.45 0.54 -14.19
C MET A 171 -1.11 1.82 -14.98
N ASP A 172 -1.52 1.91 -16.24
CA ASP A 172 -1.25 3.07 -17.09
C ASP A 172 -1.88 4.35 -16.52
N GLU A 173 -3.10 4.24 -16.00
CA GLU A 173 -3.78 5.36 -15.36
C GLU A 173 -3.14 5.72 -14.00
N LEU A 174 -2.71 4.71 -13.24
CA LEU A 174 -1.97 4.95 -11.99
C LEU A 174 -0.66 5.72 -12.24
N ILE A 175 0.04 5.38 -13.32
CA ILE A 175 1.25 6.11 -13.74
C ILE A 175 0.93 7.57 -14.04
N GLN A 176 -0.22 7.87 -14.67
CA GLN A 176 -0.65 9.25 -14.91
C GLN A 176 -0.95 10.00 -13.60
N PHE A 177 -1.61 9.36 -12.61
CA PHE A 177 -1.82 9.96 -11.29
C PHE A 177 -0.49 10.24 -10.58
N ILE A 178 0.44 9.28 -10.61
CA ILE A 178 1.78 9.45 -10.04
C ILE A 178 2.53 10.58 -10.76
N GLY A 179 2.42 10.63 -12.10
CA GLY A 179 3.02 11.67 -12.92
C GLY A 179 2.40 13.07 -12.71
N ALA A 180 1.16 13.19 -12.25
CA ALA A 180 0.53 14.46 -11.90
C ALA A 180 0.86 14.93 -10.47
N ALA A 181 1.36 14.04 -9.62
CA ALA A 181 1.61 14.33 -8.22
C ALA A 181 2.94 15.06 -8.02
N ASP A 182 2.94 16.10 -7.19
CA ASP A 182 4.15 16.74 -6.69
C ASP A 182 4.71 15.98 -5.48
N ILE A 183 3.82 15.40 -4.64
CA ILE A 183 4.21 14.65 -3.44
C ILE A 183 3.31 13.41 -3.31
N TYR A 184 3.93 12.24 -3.20
CA TYR A 184 3.25 11.01 -2.81
C TYR A 184 3.32 10.81 -1.30
N ILE A 185 2.18 10.55 -0.67
CA ILE A 185 2.04 10.41 0.79
C ILE A 185 1.55 9.00 1.13
N THR A 186 2.27 8.34 2.03
CA THR A 186 1.91 7.06 2.63
C THR A 186 1.67 7.25 4.13
N PRO A 187 0.48 7.70 4.55
CA PRO A 187 0.22 8.07 5.95
C PRO A 187 -0.17 6.86 6.82
N TYR A 188 0.35 5.68 6.50
CA TYR A 188 -0.03 4.40 7.11
C TYR A 188 0.22 4.41 8.61
N LEU A 189 -0.72 3.83 9.37
CA LEU A 189 -0.64 3.74 10.83
C LEU A 189 0.29 2.60 11.26
N ASP A 190 0.33 1.50 10.48
CA ASP A 190 1.19 0.34 10.68
C ASP A 190 1.90 0.01 9.36
N ALA A 191 3.20 -0.20 9.41
CA ALA A 191 4.07 -0.58 8.30
C ALA A 191 4.62 -2.00 8.50
#